data_e7e949a70564d8f7b149346118447000
#
_entry.id   e7e949a70564d8f7b149346118447000
#
_cell.length_a   1.000
_cell.length_b   1.000
_cell.length_c   1.000
_cell.angle_alpha   90.00
_cell.angle_beta   90.00
_cell.angle_gamma   90.00
#
_symmetry.space_group_name_H-M   'P 1'
#
loop_
_entity.id
_entity.type
_entity.pdbx_description
1 polymer ?
#
loop_
_entity_poly.entity_id
_entity_poly.type
_entity_poly.pdbx_seq_one_letter_code
_entity_poly.pdbx_strand_id
1 'polypeptide(L)'
;MNQTFNDESEKNMGNFIRDIRKDFGVKNLPFVIAEAGMSGPEEKHPRALSLMKAQAAVAEYEEFKGSVAFVGTKAFWRDEEVSPSRQAYHWNTNAETYYLIGEAMGHAMKKLCETKPAK
;
A
#
# COMPACT_ATOMS: atom_id res chain seq x y z
N MET A 1 -14.22 10.59 -3.19
CA MET A 1 -13.93 9.21 -3.65
C MET A 1 -15.24 8.54 -4.06
N ASN A 2 -15.29 7.91 -5.23
CA ASN A 2 -16.50 7.25 -5.74
C ASN A 2 -16.55 5.81 -5.19
N GLN A 3 -17.71 5.38 -4.65
CA GLN A 3 -17.88 4.04 -4.06
C GLN A 3 -17.65 2.92 -5.09
N THR A 4 -18.15 3.07 -6.31
CA THR A 4 -17.94 2.08 -7.39
C THR A 4 -16.47 1.79 -7.64
N PHE A 5 -15.62 2.83 -7.71
CA PHE A 5 -14.17 2.66 -7.88
C PHE A 5 -13.54 1.98 -6.67
N ASN A 6 -14.08 2.23 -5.49
CA ASN A 6 -13.61 1.59 -4.27
C ASN A 6 -13.90 0.09 -4.25
N ASP A 7 -15.11 -0.29 -4.68
CA ASP A 7 -15.54 -1.69 -4.71
C ASP A 7 -14.74 -2.52 -5.73
N GLU A 8 -14.20 -1.86 -6.77
CA GLU A 8 -13.36 -2.49 -7.78
C GLU A 8 -11.86 -2.48 -7.44
N SER A 9 -11.45 -1.75 -6.40
CA SER A 9 -10.02 -1.48 -6.11
C SER A 9 -9.19 -2.73 -5.89
N GLU A 10 -9.72 -3.72 -5.18
CA GLU A 10 -9.04 -4.99 -4.94
C GLU A 10 -8.75 -5.73 -6.25
N LYS A 11 -9.79 -5.90 -7.08
CA LYS A 11 -9.67 -6.57 -8.37
C LYS A 11 -8.72 -5.84 -9.31
N ASN A 12 -8.84 -4.51 -9.37
CA ASN A 12 -8.01 -3.67 -10.24
C ASN A 12 -6.53 -3.72 -9.83
N MET A 13 -6.23 -3.69 -8.54
CA MET A 13 -4.87 -3.84 -8.04
C MET A 13 -4.28 -5.21 -8.38
N GLY A 14 -5.05 -6.28 -8.18
CA GLY A 14 -4.63 -7.63 -8.56
C GLY A 14 -4.34 -7.76 -10.06
N ASN A 15 -5.22 -7.21 -10.90
CA ASN A 15 -5.02 -7.18 -12.34
C ASN A 15 -3.79 -6.36 -12.74
N PHE A 16 -3.60 -5.19 -12.15
CA PHE A 16 -2.42 -4.36 -12.40
C PHE A 16 -1.12 -5.13 -12.15
N ILE A 17 -1.01 -5.85 -11.03
CA ILE A 17 0.17 -6.67 -10.73
C ILE A 17 0.38 -7.75 -11.79
N ARG A 18 -0.69 -8.44 -12.20
CA ARG A 18 -0.61 -9.49 -13.24
C ARG A 18 -0.17 -8.91 -14.58
N ASP A 19 -0.73 -7.79 -14.99
CA ASP A 19 -0.43 -7.14 -16.27
C ASP A 19 1.03 -6.67 -16.32
N ILE A 20 1.51 -5.99 -15.28
CA ILE A 20 2.93 -5.58 -15.18
C ILE A 20 3.86 -6.79 -15.24
N ARG A 21 3.56 -7.87 -14.53
CA ARG A 21 4.35 -9.11 -14.57
C ARG A 21 4.39 -9.73 -15.97
N LYS A 22 3.27 -9.72 -16.67
CA LYS A 22 3.16 -10.21 -18.06
C LYS A 22 3.98 -9.33 -19.00
N ASP A 23 3.84 -8.01 -18.91
CA ASP A 23 4.53 -7.08 -19.80
C ASP A 23 6.04 -7.15 -19.64
N PHE A 24 6.54 -7.31 -18.43
CA PHE A 24 7.98 -7.50 -18.16
C PHE A 24 8.47 -8.93 -18.35
N GLY A 25 7.58 -9.89 -18.54
CA GLY A 25 7.95 -11.32 -18.64
C GLY A 25 8.54 -11.90 -17.35
N VAL A 26 8.24 -11.30 -16.19
CA VAL A 26 8.77 -11.71 -14.88
C VAL A 26 7.64 -12.18 -13.98
N LYS A 27 7.42 -13.48 -13.94
CA LYS A 27 6.29 -14.12 -13.25
C LYS A 27 6.14 -13.69 -11.78
N ASN A 28 7.23 -13.59 -11.04
CA ASN A 28 7.23 -13.26 -9.61
C ASN A 28 7.91 -11.92 -9.33
N LEU A 29 7.75 -10.94 -10.23
CA LEU A 29 8.23 -9.59 -9.98
C LEU A 29 7.70 -9.10 -8.63
N PRO A 30 8.56 -8.71 -7.67
CA PRO A 30 8.11 -8.31 -6.35
C PRO A 30 7.34 -6.98 -6.41
N PHE A 31 6.28 -6.91 -5.60
CA PHE A 31 5.47 -5.70 -5.41
C PHE A 31 5.34 -5.36 -3.93
N VAL A 32 5.34 -4.07 -3.62
CA VAL A 32 5.00 -3.56 -2.30
C VAL A 32 3.81 -2.62 -2.43
N ILE A 33 2.77 -2.90 -1.67
CA ILE A 33 1.55 -2.10 -1.60
C ILE A 33 1.61 -1.29 -0.31
N ALA A 34 1.67 0.04 -0.41
CA ALA A 34 1.54 0.92 0.75
C ALA A 34 0.06 1.20 1.03
N GLU A 35 -0.34 1.08 2.29
CA GLU A 35 -1.68 1.42 2.75
C GLU A 35 -2.00 2.89 2.51
N ALA A 36 -3.22 3.19 2.09
CA ALA A 36 -3.75 4.55 2.07
C ALA A 36 -4.16 5.00 3.49
N GLY A 37 -3.20 5.03 4.40
CA GLY A 37 -3.39 5.25 5.84
C GLY A 37 -3.48 6.71 6.27
N MET A 38 -3.83 7.62 5.38
CA MET A 38 -4.08 9.05 5.67
C MET A 38 -5.14 9.18 6.75
N SER A 39 -4.98 10.13 7.64
CA SER A 39 -5.76 10.31 8.88
C SER A 39 -5.41 9.30 10.00
N GLY A 40 -4.43 8.45 9.79
CA GLY A 40 -3.85 7.62 10.82
C GLY A 40 -4.79 6.58 11.43
N PRO A 41 -4.53 6.18 12.70
CA PRO A 41 -5.32 5.16 13.40
C PRO A 41 -6.77 5.55 13.64
N GLU A 42 -7.06 6.86 13.67
CA GLU A 42 -8.40 7.41 13.96
C GLU A 42 -9.31 7.48 12.72
N GLU A 43 -8.85 7.01 11.56
CA GLU A 43 -9.64 7.00 10.34
C GLU A 43 -10.94 6.20 10.53
N LYS A 44 -12.06 6.86 10.28
CA LYS A 44 -13.42 6.29 10.42
C LYS A 44 -14.24 6.34 9.14
N HIS A 45 -13.72 6.98 8.09
CA HIS A 45 -14.49 7.14 6.86
C HIS A 45 -14.64 5.77 6.16
N PRO A 46 -15.87 5.28 5.91
CA PRO A 46 -16.11 3.93 5.39
C PRO A 46 -15.37 3.62 4.09
N ARG A 47 -15.26 4.61 3.18
CA ARG A 47 -14.57 4.43 1.90
C ARG A 47 -13.05 4.31 2.07
N ALA A 48 -12.45 5.05 3.00
CA ALA A 48 -11.02 4.92 3.30
C ALA A 48 -10.73 3.54 3.90
N LEU A 49 -11.53 3.11 4.85
CA LEU A 49 -11.42 1.78 5.47
C LEU A 49 -11.62 0.65 4.44
N SER A 50 -12.60 0.80 3.54
CA SER A 50 -12.83 -0.17 2.46
C SER A 50 -11.64 -0.26 1.50
N LEU A 51 -11.05 0.88 1.11
CA LEU A 51 -9.85 0.90 0.26
C LEU A 51 -8.66 0.24 0.93
N MET A 52 -8.39 0.58 2.18
CA MET A 52 -7.28 -0.02 2.95
C MET A 52 -7.44 -1.53 3.08
N LYS A 53 -8.66 -2.00 3.32
CA LYS A 53 -8.98 -3.43 3.36
C LYS A 53 -8.72 -4.11 2.01
N ALA A 54 -9.13 -3.49 0.92
CA ALA A 54 -8.88 -3.99 -0.43
C ALA A 54 -7.39 -4.08 -0.75
N GLN A 55 -6.61 -3.07 -0.37
CA GLN A 55 -5.15 -3.07 -0.54
C GLN A 55 -4.47 -4.22 0.24
N ALA A 56 -4.88 -4.44 1.48
CA ALA A 56 -4.34 -5.53 2.30
C ALA A 56 -4.73 -6.92 1.73
N ALA A 57 -5.98 -7.07 1.27
CA ALA A 57 -6.49 -8.33 0.73
C ALA A 57 -5.71 -8.83 -0.49
N VAL A 58 -5.26 -7.93 -1.36
CA VAL A 58 -4.49 -8.31 -2.57
C VAL A 58 -3.18 -9.01 -2.20
N ALA A 59 -2.48 -8.57 -1.16
CA ALA A 59 -1.24 -9.21 -0.73
C ALA A 59 -1.44 -10.64 -0.20
N GLU A 60 -2.66 -10.96 0.21
CA GLU A 60 -3.04 -12.29 0.73
C GLU A 60 -3.49 -13.28 -0.38
N TYR A 61 -3.58 -12.84 -1.64
CA TYR A 61 -3.91 -13.74 -2.74
C TYR A 61 -2.89 -14.88 -2.82
N GLU A 62 -3.35 -16.10 -2.95
CA GLU A 62 -2.50 -17.30 -2.98
C GLU A 62 -1.37 -17.19 -4.02
N GLU A 63 -1.70 -16.65 -5.21
CA GLU A 63 -0.74 -16.43 -6.29
C GLU A 63 0.32 -15.36 -6.00
N PHE A 64 0.10 -14.50 -4.99
CA PHE A 64 0.97 -13.38 -4.63
C PHE A 64 1.80 -13.64 -3.37
N LYS A 65 1.53 -14.71 -2.65
CA LYS A 65 2.28 -15.05 -1.46
C LYS A 65 3.78 -15.16 -1.73
N GLY A 66 4.56 -14.48 -0.90
CA GLY A 66 6.01 -14.43 -1.01
C GLY A 66 6.57 -13.50 -2.09
N SER A 67 5.71 -12.85 -2.89
CA SER A 67 6.12 -11.93 -3.95
C SER A 67 5.40 -10.58 -3.92
N VAL A 68 4.37 -10.43 -3.10
CA VAL A 68 3.69 -9.16 -2.81
C VAL A 68 3.70 -8.94 -1.31
N ALA A 69 4.01 -7.73 -0.88
CA ALA A 69 3.96 -7.32 0.52
C ALA A 69 3.03 -6.12 0.69
N PHE A 70 2.28 -6.11 1.78
CA PHE A 70 1.48 -4.98 2.22
C PHE A 70 2.21 -4.26 3.36
N VAL A 71 2.25 -2.93 3.30
CA VAL A 71 2.87 -2.07 4.33
C VAL A 71 1.79 -1.17 4.92
N GLY A 72 1.48 -1.38 6.19
CA GLY A 72 0.61 -0.49 6.96
C GLY A 72 1.30 0.85 7.21
N THR A 73 0.60 1.95 6.99
CA THR A 73 1.18 3.30 7.04
C THR A 73 0.54 4.20 8.11
N LYS A 74 -0.57 3.79 8.70
CA LYS A 74 -1.31 4.58 9.70
C LYS A 74 -0.43 5.09 10.85
N ALA A 75 0.53 4.28 11.32
CA ALA A 75 1.44 4.66 12.41
C ALA A 75 2.40 5.80 12.04
N PHE A 76 2.55 6.09 10.75
CA PHE A 76 3.41 7.16 10.25
C PHE A 76 2.69 8.51 10.14
N TRP A 77 1.39 8.53 10.39
CA TRP A 77 0.62 9.76 10.44
C TRP A 77 1.19 10.76 11.44
N ARG A 78 1.22 12.03 11.05
CA ARG A 78 1.56 13.16 11.93
C ARG A 78 0.43 14.17 11.82
N ASP A 79 -0.03 14.62 12.97
CA ASP A 79 -1.15 15.56 13.08
C ASP A 79 -0.78 16.94 12.52
N GLU A 80 -1.80 17.75 12.24
CA GLU A 80 -1.66 19.07 11.65
C GLU A 80 -0.85 20.04 12.54
N GLU A 81 -0.87 19.87 13.87
CA GLU A 81 -0.14 20.71 14.81
C GLU A 81 1.39 20.57 14.69
N VAL A 82 1.87 19.44 14.20
CA VAL A 82 3.30 19.16 14.02
C VAL A 82 3.67 19.03 12.53
N SER A 83 2.82 19.50 11.65
CA SER A 83 2.97 19.36 10.20
C SER A 83 2.87 20.70 9.47
N PRO A 84 3.48 20.84 8.28
CA PRO A 84 3.45 22.10 7.51
C PRO A 84 2.08 22.47 6.94
N SER A 85 1.14 21.52 6.82
CA SER A 85 -0.18 21.78 6.25
C SER A 85 -1.28 20.98 6.96
N ARG A 86 -2.54 21.29 6.61
CA ARG A 86 -3.75 20.58 7.06
C ARG A 86 -4.39 19.76 5.93
N GLN A 87 -3.58 19.31 5.01
CA GLN A 87 -4.04 18.54 3.85
C GLN A 87 -3.91 17.03 4.13
N ALA A 88 -4.86 16.47 4.86
CA ALA A 88 -4.84 15.08 5.31
C ALA A 88 -4.53 14.08 4.18
N TYR A 89 -5.15 14.24 3.01
CA TYR A 89 -4.91 13.38 1.84
C TYR A 89 -3.53 13.56 1.19
N HIS A 90 -2.74 14.53 1.64
CA HIS A 90 -1.31 14.69 1.35
C HIS A 90 -0.44 14.48 2.59
N TRP A 91 -0.92 13.71 3.57
CA TRP A 91 -0.22 13.42 4.81
C TRP A 91 0.23 14.70 5.55
N ASN A 92 -0.59 15.73 5.52
CA ASN A 92 -0.29 17.07 6.04
C ASN A 92 1.04 17.64 5.53
N THR A 93 1.54 17.16 4.39
CA THR A 93 2.84 17.53 3.80
C THR A 93 4.03 17.27 4.75
N ASN A 94 3.89 16.30 5.64
CA ASN A 94 4.89 16.00 6.66
C ASN A 94 6.02 15.14 6.08
N ALA A 95 7.23 15.69 6.04
CA ALA A 95 8.41 15.03 5.45
C ALA A 95 8.81 13.75 6.20
N GLU A 96 8.68 13.72 7.53
CA GLU A 96 8.95 12.52 8.33
C GLU A 96 8.02 11.38 7.95
N THR A 97 6.72 11.66 7.76
CA THR A 97 5.75 10.67 7.31
C THR A 97 6.16 10.04 5.98
N TYR A 98 6.49 10.87 4.97
CA TYR A 98 6.93 10.36 3.68
C TYR A 98 8.22 9.54 3.75
N TYR A 99 9.17 9.99 4.58
CA TYR A 99 10.40 9.24 4.82
C TYR A 99 10.12 7.86 5.43
N LEU A 100 9.31 7.79 6.47
CA LEU A 100 8.97 6.54 7.16
C LEU A 100 8.20 5.57 6.27
N ILE A 101 7.27 6.07 5.44
CA ILE A 101 6.56 5.24 4.44
C ILE A 101 7.57 4.66 3.46
N GLY A 102 8.46 5.48 2.90
CA GLY A 102 9.48 5.03 1.95
C GLY A 102 10.45 4.01 2.55
N GLU A 103 10.89 4.24 3.77
CA GLU A 103 11.76 3.31 4.51
C GLU A 103 11.07 1.95 4.73
N ALA A 104 9.83 1.96 5.20
CA ALA A 104 9.06 0.72 5.41
C ALA A 104 8.83 -0.05 4.10
N MET A 105 8.52 0.65 3.01
CA MET A 105 8.40 0.03 1.67
C MET A 105 9.74 -0.54 1.20
N GLY A 106 10.84 0.16 1.42
CA GLY A 106 12.19 -0.30 1.07
C GLY A 106 12.57 -1.57 1.84
N HIS A 107 12.30 -1.62 3.14
CA HIS A 107 12.53 -2.81 3.96
C HIS A 107 11.67 -4.00 3.49
N ALA A 108 10.40 -3.77 3.18
CA ALA A 108 9.51 -4.81 2.64
C ALA A 108 10.01 -5.34 1.29
N MET A 109 10.42 -4.46 0.38
CA MET A 109 10.99 -4.84 -0.91
C MET A 109 12.28 -5.64 -0.75
N LYS A 110 13.19 -5.18 0.10
CA LYS A 110 14.42 -5.90 0.40
C LYS A 110 14.13 -7.33 0.86
N LYS A 111 13.19 -7.50 1.79
CA LYS A 111 12.78 -8.82 2.30
C LYS A 111 12.22 -9.72 1.18
N LEU A 112 11.38 -9.17 0.29
CA LEU A 112 10.87 -9.93 -0.86
C LEU A 112 11.99 -10.37 -1.81
N CYS A 113 13.00 -9.54 -2.01
CA CYS A 113 14.14 -9.87 -2.88
C CYS A 113 15.09 -10.91 -2.25
N GLU A 114 15.18 -10.94 -0.94
CA GLU A 114 16.03 -11.90 -0.19
C GLU A 114 15.38 -13.29 -0.09
N THR A 115 14.05 -13.36 0.00
CA THR A 115 13.30 -14.61 -0.08
C THR A 115 13.28 -15.07 -1.53
N LYS A 116 14.31 -15.83 -1.98
CA LYS A 116 14.25 -16.46 -3.30
C LYS A 116 13.04 -17.37 -3.35
N PRO A 117 12.12 -17.19 -4.32
CA PRO A 117 11.08 -18.19 -4.51
C PRO A 117 11.75 -19.53 -4.76
N ALA A 118 11.23 -20.58 -4.12
CA ALA A 118 11.63 -21.95 -4.41
C ALA A 118 11.57 -22.15 -5.95
N LYS A 119 12.66 -22.64 -6.51
CA LYS A 119 12.76 -22.89 -7.95
C LYS A 119 11.70 -23.91 -8.38
#